data_61c5aca2e9933f56d160bb52a9a8cef5
#
_entry.id   61c5aca2e9933f56d160bb52a9a8cef5
#
_cell.length_a   1.000
_cell.length_b   1.000
_cell.length_c   1.000
_cell.angle_alpha   90.00
_cell.angle_beta   90.00
_cell.angle_gamma   90.00
#
_symmetry.space_group_name_H-M   'P 1'
#
loop_
_entity.id
_entity.type
_entity.pdbx_description
1 polymer ?
#
loop_
_entity_poly.entity_id
_entity_poly.type
_entity_poly.pdbx_seq_one_letter_code
_entity_poly.pdbx_strand_id
1 'polypeptide(L)'
;MFQYKHTANNQYQTGIFLAILSCIVFGARGDLISTEILATRNVINTQTYIEEELAQIVTDMFAIDPAQYGYWLYKITYETIDIHGNIHIATGTVSYPRVDWPDVPDQAFPILSYQHGTVVEKSDVTSVIGEWILPAILTGAGYVYVEPDYLGLGDSEGMHPYQLKEPYGTAVVDMLRAVRYYAAFENEQFVVNDQLFLAGYSEGGYATMATHQIIERDYSDEFDITVSFPMAGAYSLSGIMTDVMLEQQPYGQPFYFPYILFAYLNFYPSIGTVEQYLLPEYVFLADWFDGYHSSGEIN
;
A
#
# COMPACT_ATOMS: atom_id res chain seq x y z
N MET A 1 -25.10 -15.73 46.17
CA MET A 1 -25.02 -16.93 45.30
C MET A 1 -25.66 -16.55 43.96
N PHE A 2 -24.88 -15.88 43.08
CA PHE A 2 -25.32 -15.53 41.74
C PHE A 2 -24.38 -16.19 40.77
N GLN A 3 -24.92 -17.14 39.99
CA GLN A 3 -24.20 -17.76 38.85
C GLN A 3 -24.35 -16.83 37.63
N TYR A 4 -23.24 -16.33 37.16
CA TYR A 4 -23.13 -15.71 35.83
C TYR A 4 -22.95 -16.83 34.80
N LYS A 5 -23.90 -16.98 33.89
CA LYS A 5 -23.72 -17.80 32.68
C LYS A 5 -22.97 -17.00 31.64
N HIS A 6 -21.74 -17.39 31.41
CA HIS A 6 -21.02 -17.02 30.19
C HIS A 6 -21.58 -17.85 29.01
N THR A 7 -22.30 -17.21 28.13
CA THR A 7 -22.50 -17.69 26.76
C THR A 7 -21.80 -16.72 25.83
N ALA A 8 -20.49 -16.86 25.69
CA ALA A 8 -19.70 -16.15 24.69
C ALA A 8 -19.55 -17.01 23.44
N ASN A 9 -19.82 -16.38 22.33
CA ASN A 9 -19.78 -16.84 20.95
C ASN A 9 -18.54 -17.65 20.58
N ASN A 10 -18.71 -18.96 20.49
CA ASN A 10 -17.64 -19.89 20.06
C ASN A 10 -17.46 -19.96 18.52
N GLN A 11 -18.19 -19.15 17.75
CA GLN A 11 -18.09 -19.21 16.27
C GLN A 11 -16.93 -18.38 15.72
N TYR A 12 -16.57 -17.27 16.36
CA TYR A 12 -15.45 -16.42 15.88
C TYR A 12 -14.08 -17.02 16.18
N GLN A 13 -13.92 -17.74 17.30
CA GLN A 13 -12.64 -18.38 17.64
C GLN A 13 -12.29 -19.54 16.71
N THR A 14 -13.27 -20.24 16.15
CA THR A 14 -13.01 -21.38 15.27
C THR A 14 -12.53 -20.95 13.88
N GLY A 15 -13.02 -19.82 13.36
CA GLY A 15 -12.57 -19.26 12.08
C GLY A 15 -11.14 -18.71 12.14
N ILE A 16 -10.81 -18.02 13.23
CA ILE A 16 -9.47 -17.46 13.48
C ILE A 16 -8.44 -18.59 13.67
N PHE A 17 -8.77 -19.67 14.37
CA PHE A 17 -7.88 -20.83 14.55
C PHE A 17 -7.61 -21.59 13.25
N LEU A 18 -8.56 -21.64 12.32
CA LEU A 18 -8.37 -22.26 11.00
C LEU A 18 -7.48 -21.39 10.09
N ALA A 19 -7.60 -20.06 10.14
CA ALA A 19 -6.73 -19.14 9.41
C ALA A 19 -5.27 -19.22 9.90
N ILE A 20 -5.06 -19.32 11.22
CA ILE A 20 -3.72 -19.49 11.81
C ILE A 20 -3.12 -20.85 11.44
N LEU A 21 -3.92 -21.94 11.41
CA LEU A 21 -3.42 -23.25 11.01
C LEU A 21 -3.03 -23.32 9.54
N SER A 22 -3.70 -22.58 8.65
CA SER A 22 -3.32 -22.49 7.25
C SER A 22 -2.03 -21.67 7.04
N CYS A 23 -1.78 -20.64 7.85
CA CYS A 23 -0.52 -19.90 7.84
C CYS A 23 0.67 -20.71 8.35
N ILE A 24 0.49 -21.60 9.35
CA ILE A 24 1.56 -22.43 9.91
C ILE A 24 2.01 -23.54 8.95
N VAL A 25 1.18 -23.95 7.98
CA VAL A 25 1.48 -25.08 7.08
C VAL A 25 2.21 -24.66 5.78
N PHE A 26 2.25 -23.37 5.45
CA PHE A 26 2.81 -22.87 4.18
C PHE A 26 3.81 -21.73 4.33
N GLY A 27 4.74 -21.76 5.29
CA GLY A 27 5.77 -20.72 5.47
C GLY A 27 5.13 -19.33 5.33
N ALA A 28 4.63 -18.78 6.43
CA ALA A 28 3.74 -17.63 6.41
C ALA A 28 4.35 -16.45 5.65
N ARG A 29 3.73 -16.09 4.54
CA ARG A 29 3.93 -14.79 3.88
C ARG A 29 3.08 -13.77 4.61
N GLY A 30 3.60 -12.56 4.77
CA GLY A 30 2.90 -11.49 5.48
C GLY A 30 3.09 -11.54 7.00
N ASP A 31 4.19 -12.16 7.48
CA ASP A 31 4.53 -12.09 8.90
C ASP A 31 4.82 -10.64 9.28
N LEU A 32 4.09 -10.16 10.30
CA LEU A 32 4.35 -8.87 10.92
C LEU A 32 5.68 -8.94 11.68
N ILE A 33 6.62 -8.04 11.33
CA ILE A 33 7.93 -7.96 11.99
C ILE A 33 7.91 -6.92 13.10
N SER A 34 7.41 -5.73 12.82
CA SER A 34 7.34 -4.64 13.79
C SER A 34 6.31 -3.57 13.43
N THR A 35 5.93 -2.79 14.43
CA THR A 35 5.10 -1.60 14.29
C THR A 35 5.76 -0.41 14.97
N GLU A 36 5.64 0.77 14.39
CA GLU A 36 6.13 2.02 14.93
C GLU A 36 5.06 3.11 14.80
N ILE A 37 4.79 3.84 15.88
CA ILE A 37 3.84 4.95 15.85
C ILE A 37 4.42 6.14 15.11
N LEU A 38 3.72 6.62 14.07
CA LEU A 38 4.10 7.80 13.31
C LEU A 38 3.31 9.04 13.76
N ALA A 39 2.00 8.91 13.97
CA ALA A 39 1.13 10.01 14.37
C ALA A 39 -0.12 9.54 15.10
N THR A 40 -0.74 10.47 15.85
CA THR A 40 -2.08 10.28 16.41
C THR A 40 -2.80 11.61 16.57
N ARG A 41 -4.09 11.62 16.22
CA ARG A 41 -4.97 12.77 16.41
C ARG A 41 -6.32 12.33 16.99
N ASN A 42 -6.91 13.17 17.86
CA ASN A 42 -8.33 13.02 18.22
C ASN A 42 -9.22 13.56 17.08
N VAL A 43 -10.53 13.35 17.15
CA VAL A 43 -11.46 13.73 16.07
C VAL A 43 -11.42 15.23 15.74
N ILE A 44 -11.30 16.11 16.73
CA ILE A 44 -11.24 17.56 16.52
C ILE A 44 -9.96 17.94 15.76
N ASN A 45 -8.83 17.43 16.21
CA ASN A 45 -7.53 17.71 15.58
C ASN A 45 -7.44 17.08 14.18
N THR A 46 -8.11 15.95 13.94
CA THR A 46 -8.23 15.35 12.62
C THR A 46 -8.99 16.26 11.66
N GLN A 47 -10.15 16.76 12.09
CA GLN A 47 -10.94 17.69 11.29
C GLN A 47 -10.15 18.98 10.97
N THR A 48 -9.50 19.57 11.97
CA THR A 48 -8.67 20.77 11.78
C THR A 48 -7.54 20.53 10.79
N TYR A 49 -6.84 19.39 10.88
CA TYR A 49 -5.75 19.03 9.98
C TYR A 49 -6.26 18.86 8.53
N ILE A 50 -7.38 18.17 8.33
CA ILE A 50 -7.99 18.03 7.01
C ILE A 50 -8.35 19.40 6.42
N GLU A 51 -8.96 20.29 7.19
CA GLU A 51 -9.32 21.63 6.74
C GLU A 51 -8.11 22.48 6.37
N GLU A 52 -7.03 22.42 7.16
CA GLU A 52 -5.79 23.14 6.88
C GLU A 52 -5.09 22.67 5.61
N GLU A 53 -4.98 21.34 5.42
CA GLU A 53 -4.37 20.74 4.24
C GLU A 53 -5.20 21.00 2.98
N LEU A 54 -6.54 20.85 3.04
CA LEU A 54 -7.41 21.13 1.92
C LEU A 54 -7.40 22.60 1.51
N ALA A 55 -7.31 23.52 2.45
CA ALA A 55 -7.22 24.94 2.14
C ALA A 55 -5.98 25.29 1.31
N GLN A 56 -4.91 24.47 1.40
CA GLN A 56 -3.69 24.63 0.60
C GLN A 56 -3.83 24.03 -0.81
N ILE A 57 -4.65 23.00 -0.97
CA ILE A 57 -4.74 22.22 -2.21
C ILE A 57 -5.87 22.73 -3.11
N VAL A 58 -7.06 23.00 -2.56
CA VAL A 58 -8.26 23.30 -3.37
C VAL A 58 -9.25 24.15 -2.57
N THR A 59 -9.59 25.32 -3.10
CA THR A 59 -10.46 26.26 -2.40
C THR A 59 -11.96 25.97 -2.52
N ASP A 60 -12.46 25.17 -3.47
CA ASP A 60 -13.91 24.97 -3.66
C ASP A 60 -14.33 23.67 -4.37
N MET A 61 -13.43 22.68 -4.55
CA MET A 61 -13.69 21.55 -5.47
C MET A 61 -14.21 20.27 -4.82
N PHE A 62 -14.05 20.09 -3.50
CA PHE A 62 -14.49 18.87 -2.81
C PHE A 62 -15.23 19.20 -1.51
N ALA A 63 -16.45 18.69 -1.38
CA ALA A 63 -17.10 18.57 -0.08
C ALA A 63 -16.63 17.26 0.55
N ILE A 64 -15.87 17.34 1.63
CA ILE A 64 -15.50 16.18 2.45
C ILE A 64 -16.40 16.21 3.68
N ASP A 65 -17.01 15.08 3.97
CA ASP A 65 -17.81 14.94 5.19
C ASP A 65 -16.91 15.15 6.43
N PRO A 66 -17.45 15.77 7.49
CA PRO A 66 -16.69 15.95 8.72
C PRO A 66 -16.15 14.63 9.27
N ALA A 67 -14.92 14.66 9.80
CA ALA A 67 -14.32 13.49 10.42
C ALA A 67 -15.17 12.99 11.60
N GLN A 68 -15.49 11.70 11.59
CA GLN A 68 -16.22 11.03 12.66
C GLN A 68 -15.27 10.46 13.71
N TYR A 69 -14.03 10.18 13.31
CA TYR A 69 -13.01 9.57 14.15
C TYR A 69 -11.72 10.39 14.14
N GLY A 70 -10.96 10.31 15.23
CA GLY A 70 -9.54 10.56 15.22
C GLY A 70 -8.80 9.40 14.55
N TYR A 71 -7.47 9.40 14.57
CA TYR A 71 -6.70 8.29 14.04
C TYR A 71 -5.42 8.01 14.81
N TRP A 72 -4.96 6.77 14.66
CA TRP A 72 -3.62 6.32 14.91
C TRP A 72 -2.99 5.96 13.59
N LEU A 73 -1.75 6.40 13.33
CA LEU A 73 -0.96 6.08 12.16
C LEU A 73 0.31 5.36 12.59
N TYR A 74 0.53 4.17 12.05
CA TYR A 74 1.69 3.34 12.33
C TYR A 74 2.41 2.93 11.06
N LYS A 75 3.74 2.91 11.13
CA LYS A 75 4.57 2.16 10.19
C LYS A 75 4.47 0.67 10.52
N ILE A 76 4.32 -0.14 9.50
CA ILE A 76 4.36 -1.60 9.58
C ILE A 76 5.55 -2.10 8.77
N THR A 77 6.34 -3.00 9.37
CA THR A 77 7.37 -3.79 8.69
C THR A 77 6.90 -5.24 8.62
N TYR A 78 6.95 -5.83 7.44
CA TYR A 78 6.43 -7.17 7.19
C TYR A 78 7.27 -7.97 6.19
N GLU A 79 7.15 -9.29 6.22
CA GLU A 79 7.74 -10.17 5.22
C GLU A 79 6.83 -10.27 3.98
N THR A 80 7.46 -10.24 2.81
CA THR A 80 6.85 -10.53 1.52
C THR A 80 7.82 -11.32 0.65
N ILE A 81 7.54 -11.47 -0.63
CA ILE A 81 8.44 -12.12 -1.58
C ILE A 81 8.72 -11.26 -2.80
N ASP A 82 9.93 -11.39 -3.32
CA ASP A 82 10.29 -10.84 -4.63
C ASP A 82 9.68 -11.67 -5.79
N ILE A 83 9.93 -11.23 -7.03
CA ILE A 83 9.42 -11.93 -8.22
C ILE A 83 10.03 -13.33 -8.41
N HIS A 84 11.12 -13.66 -7.72
CA HIS A 84 11.79 -14.95 -7.76
C HIS A 84 11.36 -15.87 -6.61
N GLY A 85 10.48 -15.38 -5.72
CA GLY A 85 9.99 -16.11 -4.56
C GLY A 85 10.92 -16.09 -3.36
N ASN A 86 11.94 -15.24 -3.34
CA ASN A 86 12.80 -15.06 -2.18
C ASN A 86 12.11 -14.17 -1.14
N ILE A 87 12.33 -14.48 0.14
CA ILE A 87 11.85 -13.63 1.25
C ILE A 87 12.49 -12.26 1.15
N HIS A 88 11.65 -11.24 1.32
CA HIS A 88 12.03 -9.84 1.28
C HIS A 88 11.30 -9.08 2.38
N ILE A 89 11.93 -8.00 2.88
CA ILE A 89 11.31 -7.13 3.87
C ILE A 89 10.71 -5.93 3.16
N ALA A 90 9.48 -5.61 3.51
CA ALA A 90 8.77 -4.43 3.03
C ALA A 90 8.21 -3.62 4.18
N THR A 91 7.92 -2.36 3.91
CA THR A 91 7.26 -1.46 4.83
C THR A 91 6.00 -0.85 4.21
N GLY A 92 5.23 -0.19 5.04
CA GLY A 92 4.05 0.56 4.67
C GLY A 92 3.41 1.19 5.89
N THR A 93 2.24 1.79 5.72
CA THR A 93 1.51 2.40 6.82
C THR A 93 0.14 1.78 7.01
N VAL A 94 -0.28 1.70 8.27
CA VAL A 94 -1.67 1.44 8.65
C VAL A 94 -2.17 2.62 9.49
N SER A 95 -3.35 3.12 9.14
CA SER A 95 -4.07 4.08 9.96
C SER A 95 -5.43 3.49 10.34
N TYR A 96 -5.78 3.54 11.62
CA TYR A 96 -7.06 3.05 12.10
C TYR A 96 -7.79 4.07 12.95
N PRO A 97 -9.16 4.02 12.96
CA PRO A 97 -9.98 4.95 13.70
C PRO A 97 -9.64 4.93 15.19
N ARG A 98 -9.35 6.13 15.72
CA ARG A 98 -9.16 6.34 17.14
C ARG A 98 -10.50 6.62 17.80
N VAL A 99 -10.89 5.74 18.69
CA VAL A 99 -12.04 5.93 19.54
C VAL A 99 -11.56 6.18 20.96
N ASP A 100 -11.91 7.34 21.52
CA ASP A 100 -11.47 7.70 22.88
C ASP A 100 -12.29 6.92 23.91
N TRP A 101 -11.62 6.37 24.91
CA TRP A 101 -12.24 5.66 26.01
C TRP A 101 -13.32 6.55 26.71
N PRO A 102 -14.53 6.07 27.09
CA PRO A 102 -14.88 4.65 27.27
C PRO A 102 -15.53 3.97 26.05
N ASP A 103 -15.65 4.65 24.92
CA ASP A 103 -16.42 4.23 23.75
C ASP A 103 -15.56 3.35 22.81
N VAL A 104 -14.80 2.39 23.35
CA VAL A 104 -14.11 1.39 22.52
C VAL A 104 -15.18 0.71 21.65
N PRO A 105 -15.06 0.75 20.31
CA PRO A 105 -16.14 0.35 19.44
C PRO A 105 -16.42 -1.14 19.54
N ASP A 106 -17.69 -1.48 19.73
CA ASP A 106 -18.21 -2.80 19.31
C ASP A 106 -18.24 -2.91 17.77
N GLN A 107 -17.78 -1.88 17.06
CA GLN A 107 -17.85 -1.76 15.59
C GLN A 107 -16.55 -2.20 14.94
N ALA A 108 -16.67 -3.13 14.01
CA ALA A 108 -15.58 -3.50 13.11
C ALA A 108 -15.52 -2.57 11.88
N PHE A 109 -14.33 -2.17 11.48
CA PHE A 109 -14.09 -1.23 10.38
C PHE A 109 -13.67 -1.96 9.10
N PRO A 110 -14.09 -1.46 7.91
CA PRO A 110 -13.60 -1.96 6.63
C PRO A 110 -12.14 -1.58 6.40
N ILE A 111 -11.42 -2.42 5.66
CA ILE A 111 -10.06 -2.09 5.18
C ILE A 111 -10.18 -1.38 3.83
N LEU A 112 -9.48 -0.24 3.68
CA LEU A 112 -9.20 0.39 2.42
C LEU A 112 -7.69 0.35 2.18
N SER A 113 -7.25 -0.51 1.25
CA SER A 113 -5.86 -0.54 0.80
C SER A 113 -5.68 0.43 -0.34
N TYR A 114 -4.84 1.45 -0.12
CA TYR A 114 -4.48 2.45 -1.11
C TYR A 114 -3.11 2.14 -1.68
N GLN A 115 -3.01 2.17 -2.99
CA GLN A 115 -1.78 2.00 -3.74
C GLN A 115 -1.32 3.37 -4.24
N HIS A 116 -0.16 3.83 -3.74
CA HIS A 116 0.38 5.14 -4.09
C HIS A 116 0.87 5.21 -5.53
N GLY A 117 1.00 6.42 -6.05
CA GLY A 117 1.52 6.71 -7.39
C GLY A 117 3.04 6.63 -7.46
N THR A 118 3.62 7.02 -8.60
CA THR A 118 5.04 6.87 -8.87
C THR A 118 5.92 7.61 -7.88
N VAL A 119 6.80 6.86 -7.27
CA VAL A 119 7.88 7.29 -6.38
C VAL A 119 9.20 6.75 -6.91
N VAL A 120 10.25 7.57 -6.88
CA VAL A 120 11.61 7.17 -7.30
C VAL A 120 12.55 7.14 -6.11
N GLU A 121 12.50 8.16 -5.26
CA GLU A 121 13.28 8.24 -4.03
C GLU A 121 12.62 7.41 -2.93
N LYS A 122 13.38 6.52 -2.30
CA LYS A 122 12.86 5.60 -1.26
C LYS A 122 12.21 6.30 -0.08
N SER A 123 12.64 7.53 0.20
CA SER A 123 12.13 8.32 1.32
C SER A 123 10.78 8.98 1.05
N ASP A 124 10.31 9.02 -0.21
CA ASP A 124 9.07 9.71 -0.59
C ASP A 124 7.80 8.84 -0.40
N VAL A 125 7.84 7.89 0.52
CA VAL A 125 6.71 7.03 0.87
C VAL A 125 6.17 7.34 2.26
N THR A 126 4.91 7.01 2.50
CA THR A 126 4.19 7.37 3.73
C THR A 126 4.85 6.83 4.99
N SER A 127 5.47 5.65 4.95
CA SER A 127 6.17 5.08 6.12
C SER A 127 7.39 5.88 6.56
N VAL A 128 7.92 6.75 5.69
CA VAL A 128 9.08 7.63 5.94
C VAL A 128 8.65 9.07 6.15
N ILE A 129 7.83 9.63 5.24
CA ILE A 129 7.35 11.02 5.37
C ILE A 129 6.37 11.20 6.53
N GLY A 130 5.71 10.12 6.95
CA GLY A 130 4.76 10.14 8.06
C GLY A 130 3.37 10.61 7.63
N GLU A 131 2.86 11.63 8.31
CA GLU A 131 1.48 12.07 8.19
C GLU A 131 1.20 12.82 6.89
N TRP A 132 0.11 12.46 6.20
CA TRP A 132 -0.42 13.18 5.06
C TRP A 132 -1.95 13.07 5.01
N ILE A 133 -2.59 13.75 4.03
CA ILE A 133 -4.04 14.01 4.10
C ILE A 133 -4.91 12.75 3.89
N LEU A 134 -4.54 11.79 3.03
CA LEU A 134 -5.42 10.65 2.72
C LEU A 134 -5.68 9.73 3.92
N PRO A 135 -4.67 9.30 4.72
CA PRO A 135 -4.93 8.58 5.96
C PRO A 135 -5.91 9.33 6.88
N ALA A 136 -5.74 10.64 7.04
CA ALA A 136 -6.61 11.44 7.90
C ALA A 136 -8.07 11.47 7.42
N ILE A 137 -8.28 11.68 6.12
CA ILE A 137 -9.63 11.70 5.51
C ILE A 137 -10.30 10.32 5.64
N LEU A 138 -9.61 9.28 5.18
CA LEU A 138 -10.20 7.95 5.07
C LEU A 138 -10.41 7.30 6.44
N THR A 139 -9.44 7.46 7.34
CA THR A 139 -9.60 6.97 8.71
C THR A 139 -10.60 7.81 9.51
N GLY A 140 -10.61 9.11 9.30
CA GLY A 140 -11.64 10.01 9.85
C GLY A 140 -13.06 9.63 9.41
N ALA A 141 -13.22 9.03 8.24
CA ALA A 141 -14.49 8.51 7.73
C ALA A 141 -14.81 7.08 8.21
N GLY A 142 -13.92 6.42 8.97
CA GLY A 142 -14.16 5.10 9.55
C GLY A 142 -13.59 3.92 8.75
N TYR A 143 -12.55 4.13 7.95
CA TYR A 143 -11.80 3.05 7.31
C TYR A 143 -10.51 2.75 8.06
N VAL A 144 -10.10 1.48 8.08
CA VAL A 144 -8.70 1.13 8.34
C VAL A 144 -7.95 1.33 7.02
N TYR A 145 -7.16 2.39 6.97
CA TYR A 145 -6.35 2.73 5.81
C TYR A 145 -5.04 1.95 5.83
N VAL A 146 -4.69 1.34 4.70
CA VAL A 146 -3.48 0.53 4.53
C VAL A 146 -2.78 0.97 3.26
N GLU A 147 -1.49 1.33 3.35
CA GLU A 147 -0.70 1.78 2.20
C GLU A 147 0.68 1.10 2.23
N PRO A 148 0.93 0.09 1.37
CA PRO A 148 2.25 -0.51 1.20
C PRO A 148 3.18 0.44 0.45
N ASP A 149 4.45 0.50 0.87
CA ASP A 149 5.50 1.27 0.18
C ASP A 149 5.97 0.59 -1.12
N TYR A 150 5.66 -0.69 -1.31
CA TYR A 150 6.18 -1.62 -2.31
C TYR A 150 7.63 -2.05 -2.07
N LEU A 151 8.09 -3.05 -2.84
CA LEU A 151 9.48 -3.49 -2.83
C LEU A 151 10.40 -2.39 -3.39
N GLY A 152 11.59 -2.26 -2.82
CA GLY A 152 12.59 -1.29 -3.24
C GLY A 152 12.34 0.14 -2.77
N LEU A 153 11.23 0.40 -2.04
CA LEU A 153 10.89 1.70 -1.44
C LEU A 153 10.77 1.57 0.09
N GLY A 154 10.75 2.70 0.80
CA GLY A 154 10.81 2.70 2.26
C GLY A 154 12.08 2.01 2.78
N ASP A 155 11.94 1.08 3.73
CA ASP A 155 13.08 0.30 4.25
C ASP A 155 13.39 -0.95 3.41
N SER A 156 12.63 -1.19 2.32
CA SER A 156 12.88 -2.33 1.44
C SER A 156 14.18 -2.15 0.65
N GLU A 157 14.99 -3.19 0.57
CA GLU A 157 16.23 -3.18 -0.18
C GLU A 157 16.01 -3.39 -1.68
N GLY A 158 17.03 -3.05 -2.49
CA GLY A 158 17.05 -3.27 -3.92
C GLY A 158 16.30 -2.20 -4.72
N MET A 159 16.13 -2.46 -6.01
CA MET A 159 15.43 -1.59 -6.94
C MET A 159 13.92 -1.84 -6.89
N HIS A 160 13.15 -0.76 -6.97
CA HIS A 160 11.70 -0.87 -7.10
C HIS A 160 11.30 -1.58 -8.42
N PRO A 161 10.48 -2.65 -8.37
CA PRO A 161 10.03 -3.39 -9.55
C PRO A 161 8.92 -2.63 -10.31
N TYR A 162 9.24 -1.43 -10.79
CA TYR A 162 8.32 -0.49 -11.39
C TYR A 162 7.53 -1.09 -12.56
N GLN A 163 6.20 -1.06 -12.49
CA GLN A 163 5.27 -1.62 -13.48
C GLN A 163 5.42 -3.15 -13.69
N LEU A 164 5.91 -3.88 -12.67
CA LEU A 164 5.90 -5.33 -12.66
C LEU A 164 4.74 -5.85 -11.80
N LYS A 165 3.83 -6.60 -12.41
CA LYS A 165 2.55 -7.00 -11.82
C LYS A 165 2.67 -7.80 -10.51
N GLU A 166 3.48 -8.87 -10.53
CA GLU A 166 3.51 -9.84 -9.42
C GLU A 166 3.99 -9.21 -8.11
N PRO A 167 5.08 -8.39 -8.06
CA PRO A 167 5.55 -7.79 -6.82
C PRO A 167 4.56 -6.83 -6.17
N TYR A 168 3.75 -6.11 -6.94
CA TYR A 168 2.69 -5.27 -6.35
C TYR A 168 1.65 -6.11 -5.63
N GLY A 169 1.15 -7.15 -6.28
CA GLY A 169 0.11 -7.98 -5.69
C GLY A 169 0.59 -8.72 -4.45
N THR A 170 1.82 -9.27 -4.46
CA THR A 170 2.38 -9.96 -3.30
C THR A 170 2.61 -9.01 -2.13
N ALA A 171 3.21 -7.84 -2.37
CA ALA A 171 3.45 -6.84 -1.32
C ALA A 171 2.14 -6.37 -0.67
N VAL A 172 1.09 -6.10 -1.46
CA VAL A 172 -0.22 -5.68 -0.93
C VAL A 172 -0.88 -6.80 -0.14
N VAL A 173 -0.93 -8.03 -0.69
CA VAL A 173 -1.55 -9.18 -0.02
C VAL A 173 -0.86 -9.49 1.31
N ASP A 174 0.46 -9.48 1.32
CA ASP A 174 1.24 -9.79 2.52
C ASP A 174 1.09 -8.68 3.57
N MET A 175 1.00 -7.41 3.17
CA MET A 175 0.68 -6.32 4.09
C MET A 175 -0.74 -6.45 4.68
N LEU A 176 -1.72 -6.82 3.88
CA LEU A 176 -3.09 -7.07 4.38
C LEU A 176 -3.12 -8.18 5.43
N ARG A 177 -2.31 -9.23 5.26
CA ARG A 177 -2.13 -10.29 6.27
C ARG A 177 -1.52 -9.75 7.55
N ALA A 178 -0.44 -8.96 7.43
CA ALA A 178 0.23 -8.34 8.57
C ALA A 178 -0.73 -7.42 9.35
N VAL A 179 -1.54 -6.61 8.66
CA VAL A 179 -2.54 -5.73 9.28
C VAL A 179 -3.65 -6.53 9.98
N ARG A 180 -4.16 -7.59 9.34
CA ARG A 180 -5.16 -8.47 9.98
C ARG A 180 -4.60 -9.16 11.22
N TYR A 181 -3.35 -9.60 11.16
CA TYR A 181 -2.66 -10.17 12.32
C TYR A 181 -2.53 -9.14 13.45
N TYR A 182 -2.06 -7.93 13.12
CA TYR A 182 -1.91 -6.84 14.07
C TYR A 182 -3.23 -6.50 14.78
N ALA A 183 -4.30 -6.35 14.03
CA ALA A 183 -5.64 -6.08 14.57
C ALA A 183 -6.17 -7.21 15.46
N ALA A 184 -5.86 -8.46 15.13
CA ALA A 184 -6.41 -9.61 15.84
C ALA A 184 -5.65 -9.99 17.12
N PHE A 185 -4.34 -9.74 17.17
CA PHE A 185 -3.46 -10.31 18.19
C PHE A 185 -2.60 -9.31 18.96
N GLU A 186 -2.29 -8.16 18.37
CA GLU A 186 -1.35 -7.20 18.97
C GLU A 186 -2.00 -5.88 19.35
N ASN A 187 -3.20 -5.59 18.82
CA ASN A 187 -3.86 -4.32 19.06
C ASN A 187 -5.36 -4.49 19.33
N GLU A 188 -5.77 -4.22 20.56
CA GLU A 188 -7.17 -4.30 20.98
C GLU A 188 -7.99 -3.03 20.66
N GLN A 189 -7.39 -2.02 20.02
CA GLN A 189 -8.04 -0.71 19.82
C GLN A 189 -8.94 -0.66 18.60
N PHE A 190 -8.82 -1.61 17.67
CA PHE A 190 -9.68 -1.69 16.50
C PHE A 190 -9.94 -3.13 16.08
N VAL A 191 -11.05 -3.33 15.40
CA VAL A 191 -11.44 -4.61 14.78
C VAL A 191 -11.71 -4.36 13.31
N VAL A 192 -11.23 -5.23 12.45
CA VAL A 192 -11.55 -5.18 11.02
C VAL A 192 -12.71 -6.10 10.69
N ASN A 193 -13.57 -5.68 9.75
CA ASN A 193 -14.61 -6.53 9.17
C ASN A 193 -14.11 -7.18 7.86
N ASP A 194 -15.00 -7.92 7.18
CA ASP A 194 -14.65 -8.66 5.97
C ASP A 194 -14.61 -7.79 4.69
N GLN A 195 -14.97 -6.50 4.77
CA GLN A 195 -14.99 -5.62 3.62
C GLN A 195 -13.56 -5.15 3.27
N LEU A 196 -13.18 -5.37 2.02
CA LEU A 196 -11.90 -4.94 1.46
C LEU A 196 -12.13 -4.03 0.25
N PHE A 197 -11.64 -2.81 0.35
CA PHE A 197 -11.61 -1.83 -0.73
C PHE A 197 -10.19 -1.68 -1.23
N LEU A 198 -9.99 -1.68 -2.55
CA LEU A 198 -8.71 -1.41 -3.20
C LEU A 198 -8.82 -0.11 -3.98
N ALA A 199 -7.87 0.80 -3.82
CA ALA A 199 -7.85 2.05 -4.57
C ALA A 199 -6.43 2.49 -4.88
N GLY A 200 -6.22 3.17 -6.00
CA GLY A 200 -4.92 3.74 -6.34
C GLY A 200 -4.98 4.55 -7.63
N TYR A 201 -4.05 5.48 -7.78
CA TYR A 201 -4.00 6.38 -8.93
C TYR A 201 -2.64 6.30 -9.63
N SER A 202 -2.64 6.45 -10.96
CA SER A 202 -1.43 6.39 -11.80
C SER A 202 -0.73 5.02 -11.67
N GLU A 203 0.53 4.95 -11.24
CA GLU A 203 1.18 3.68 -10.88
C GLU A 203 0.35 2.89 -9.88
N GLY A 204 -0.20 3.56 -8.86
CA GLY A 204 -1.10 2.95 -7.89
C GLY A 204 -2.38 2.37 -8.52
N GLY A 205 -2.87 2.96 -9.60
CA GLY A 205 -3.96 2.39 -10.39
C GLY A 205 -3.55 1.06 -11.04
N TYR A 206 -2.34 1.00 -11.62
CA TYR A 206 -1.77 -0.25 -12.13
C TYR A 206 -1.59 -1.29 -11.01
N ALA A 207 -1.01 -0.89 -9.88
CA ALA A 207 -0.80 -1.76 -8.72
C ALA A 207 -2.13 -2.29 -8.15
N THR A 208 -3.18 -1.44 -8.10
CA THR A 208 -4.53 -1.83 -7.69
C THR A 208 -5.11 -2.90 -8.62
N MET A 209 -5.01 -2.73 -9.94
CA MET A 209 -5.48 -3.72 -10.90
C MET A 209 -4.66 -5.02 -10.81
N ALA A 210 -3.35 -4.91 -10.64
CA ALA A 210 -2.45 -6.06 -10.45
C ALA A 210 -2.85 -6.85 -9.20
N THR A 211 -3.05 -6.17 -8.08
CA THR A 211 -3.48 -6.77 -6.81
C THR A 211 -4.83 -7.44 -6.93
N HIS A 212 -5.81 -6.77 -7.55
CA HIS A 212 -7.15 -7.34 -7.79
C HIS A 212 -7.05 -8.67 -8.54
N GLN A 213 -6.33 -8.69 -9.67
CA GLN A 213 -6.15 -9.90 -10.47
C GLN A 213 -5.43 -11.03 -9.71
N ILE A 214 -4.45 -10.69 -8.86
CA ILE A 214 -3.70 -11.67 -8.07
C ILE A 214 -4.58 -12.23 -6.95
N ILE A 215 -5.36 -11.40 -6.27
CA ILE A 215 -6.31 -11.86 -5.26
C ILE A 215 -7.34 -12.81 -5.89
N GLU A 216 -7.96 -12.44 -7.01
CA GLU A 216 -8.93 -13.30 -7.69
C GLU A 216 -8.33 -14.62 -8.17
N ARG A 217 -7.07 -14.61 -8.63
CA ARG A 217 -6.40 -15.80 -9.16
C ARG A 217 -5.92 -16.75 -8.05
N ASP A 218 -5.29 -16.20 -7.00
CA ASP A 218 -4.48 -16.98 -6.06
C ASP A 218 -5.00 -16.96 -4.62
N TYR A 219 -5.81 -15.97 -4.24
CA TYR A 219 -6.20 -15.71 -2.85
C TYR A 219 -7.70 -15.43 -2.65
N SER A 220 -8.53 -15.86 -3.61
CA SER A 220 -9.99 -15.70 -3.53
C SER A 220 -10.64 -16.44 -2.35
N ASP A 221 -9.97 -17.44 -1.79
CA ASP A 221 -10.41 -18.12 -0.58
C ASP A 221 -10.05 -17.36 0.72
N GLU A 222 -9.16 -16.35 0.62
CA GLU A 222 -8.66 -15.58 1.77
C GLU A 222 -9.21 -14.16 1.80
N PHE A 223 -9.39 -13.53 0.62
CA PHE A 223 -9.84 -12.15 0.49
C PHE A 223 -11.02 -12.06 -0.48
N ASP A 224 -12.09 -11.40 -0.03
CA ASP A 224 -13.23 -11.00 -0.88
C ASP A 224 -13.17 -9.50 -1.12
N ILE A 225 -12.93 -9.09 -2.37
CA ILE A 225 -12.83 -7.68 -2.75
C ILE A 225 -14.23 -7.09 -2.85
N THR A 226 -14.56 -6.19 -1.94
CA THR A 226 -15.85 -5.50 -1.96
C THR A 226 -15.95 -4.56 -3.15
N VAL A 227 -14.94 -3.70 -3.36
CA VAL A 227 -14.85 -2.79 -4.53
C VAL A 227 -13.38 -2.47 -4.82
N SER A 228 -13.08 -2.24 -6.11
CA SER A 228 -11.76 -1.84 -6.57
C SER A 228 -11.85 -0.59 -7.46
N PHE A 229 -10.96 0.38 -7.21
CA PHE A 229 -10.85 1.66 -7.92
C PHE A 229 -9.45 1.83 -8.55
N PRO A 230 -9.14 1.12 -9.64
CA PRO A 230 -7.85 1.24 -10.33
C PRO A 230 -7.84 2.47 -11.25
N MET A 231 -7.49 3.63 -10.72
CA MET A 231 -7.62 4.92 -11.42
C MET A 231 -6.38 5.26 -12.25
N ALA A 232 -6.58 5.55 -13.53
CA ALA A 232 -5.59 6.07 -14.48
C ALA A 232 -4.27 5.27 -14.54
N GLY A 233 -4.33 3.95 -14.39
CA GLY A 233 -3.15 3.08 -14.44
C GLY A 233 -2.58 2.92 -15.85
N ALA A 234 -1.29 2.61 -15.94
CA ALA A 234 -0.59 2.35 -17.20
C ALA A 234 -0.89 0.93 -17.73
N TYR A 235 -2.14 0.68 -18.12
CA TYR A 235 -2.62 -0.67 -18.48
C TYR A 235 -2.16 -1.17 -19.85
N SER A 236 -1.70 -0.28 -20.73
CA SER A 236 -1.27 -0.59 -22.10
C SER A 236 0.15 -0.11 -22.33
N LEU A 237 1.12 -0.69 -21.61
CA LEU A 237 2.54 -0.31 -21.69
C LEU A 237 3.10 -0.49 -23.10
N SER A 238 2.86 -1.64 -23.75
CA SER A 238 3.35 -1.96 -25.10
C SER A 238 2.49 -1.40 -26.24
N GLY A 239 1.44 -0.67 -25.92
CA GLY A 239 0.55 -0.04 -26.90
C GLY A 239 0.53 1.47 -26.71
N ILE A 240 -0.57 2.01 -26.20
CA ILE A 240 -0.80 3.45 -26.08
C ILE A 240 0.34 4.18 -25.34
N MET A 241 0.89 3.61 -24.26
CA MET A 241 1.99 4.24 -23.52
C MET A 241 3.25 4.36 -24.38
N THR A 242 3.60 3.31 -25.13
CA THR A 242 4.72 3.33 -26.07
C THR A 242 4.49 4.36 -27.17
N ASP A 243 3.30 4.41 -27.74
CA ASP A 243 2.96 5.38 -28.80
C ASP A 243 3.14 6.83 -28.30
N VAL A 244 2.65 7.14 -27.08
CA VAL A 244 2.79 8.45 -26.45
C VAL A 244 4.26 8.79 -26.18
N MET A 245 5.05 7.86 -25.67
CA MET A 245 6.48 8.07 -25.36
C MET A 245 7.34 8.28 -26.62
N LEU A 246 6.93 7.68 -27.73
CA LEU A 246 7.66 7.75 -29.02
C LEU A 246 7.15 8.86 -29.93
N GLU A 247 6.11 9.61 -29.54
CA GLU A 247 5.65 10.78 -30.29
C GLU A 247 6.75 11.84 -30.41
N GLN A 248 6.69 12.63 -31.49
CA GLN A 248 7.64 13.74 -31.72
C GLN A 248 7.38 14.98 -30.85
N GLN A 249 6.49 14.89 -29.88
CA GLN A 249 6.21 15.95 -28.92
C GLN A 249 7.02 15.75 -27.64
N PRO A 250 7.44 16.82 -26.95
CA PRO A 250 8.12 16.70 -25.66
C PRO A 250 7.26 15.91 -24.67
N TYR A 251 7.78 14.82 -24.14
CA TYR A 251 7.14 14.04 -23.10
C TYR A 251 7.40 14.68 -21.73
N GLY A 252 6.33 14.97 -20.98
CA GLY A 252 6.42 15.78 -19.76
C GLY A 252 7.19 15.13 -18.60
N GLN A 253 7.32 13.80 -18.63
CA GLN A 253 7.96 13.00 -17.57
C GLN A 253 8.86 11.93 -18.19
N PRO A 254 9.99 12.31 -18.82
CA PRO A 254 10.84 11.40 -19.57
C PRO A 254 11.43 10.26 -18.72
N PHE A 255 11.58 10.42 -17.41
CA PHE A 255 12.13 9.41 -16.51
C PHE A 255 11.27 8.13 -16.42
N TYR A 256 10.00 8.13 -16.77
CA TYR A 256 9.16 6.92 -16.73
C TYR A 256 9.68 5.82 -17.63
N PHE A 257 10.18 6.16 -18.82
CA PHE A 257 10.70 5.16 -19.75
C PHE A 257 11.94 4.42 -19.20
N PRO A 258 13.03 5.12 -18.83
CA PRO A 258 14.18 4.44 -18.23
C PRO A 258 13.83 3.73 -16.92
N TYR A 259 12.90 4.21 -16.11
CA TYR A 259 12.49 3.53 -14.89
C TYR A 259 11.86 2.15 -15.20
N ILE A 260 10.94 2.08 -16.15
CA ILE A 260 10.39 0.79 -16.63
C ILE A 260 11.50 -0.09 -17.17
N LEU A 261 12.36 0.46 -18.06
CA LEU A 261 13.43 -0.29 -18.69
C LEU A 261 14.37 -0.92 -17.66
N PHE A 262 14.86 -0.13 -16.71
CA PHE A 262 15.79 -0.61 -15.69
C PHE A 262 15.15 -1.60 -14.73
N ALA A 263 13.89 -1.41 -14.33
CA ALA A 263 13.15 -2.40 -13.57
C ALA A 263 13.08 -3.74 -14.32
N TYR A 264 12.70 -3.72 -15.59
CA TYR A 264 12.61 -4.95 -16.39
C TYR A 264 13.99 -5.60 -16.60
N LEU A 265 15.05 -4.85 -16.86
CA LEU A 265 16.40 -5.38 -17.01
C LEU A 265 16.95 -5.97 -15.70
N ASN A 266 16.66 -5.33 -14.56
CA ASN A 266 17.08 -5.82 -13.26
C ASN A 266 16.41 -7.15 -12.89
N PHE A 267 15.10 -7.27 -13.13
CA PHE A 267 14.35 -8.47 -12.75
C PHE A 267 14.31 -9.56 -13.83
N TYR A 268 14.58 -9.21 -15.08
CA TYR A 268 14.65 -10.15 -16.22
C TYR A 268 15.94 -9.99 -17.02
N PRO A 269 17.10 -10.33 -16.45
CA PRO A 269 18.41 -10.07 -17.09
C PRO A 269 18.58 -10.80 -18.44
N SER A 270 17.73 -11.79 -18.74
CA SER A 270 17.74 -12.49 -20.02
C SER A 270 17.28 -11.65 -21.22
N ILE A 271 16.60 -10.51 -20.98
CA ILE A 271 16.14 -9.63 -22.06
C ILE A 271 17.22 -8.69 -22.60
N GLY A 272 18.36 -8.55 -21.90
CA GLY A 272 19.50 -7.76 -22.38
C GLY A 272 20.21 -6.96 -21.28
N THR A 273 21.04 -6.01 -21.71
CA THR A 273 21.75 -5.08 -20.82
C THR A 273 21.42 -3.63 -21.17
N VAL A 274 21.71 -2.70 -20.27
CA VAL A 274 21.43 -1.26 -20.45
C VAL A 274 22.06 -0.72 -21.73
N GLU A 275 23.28 -1.15 -22.05
CA GLU A 275 24.05 -0.70 -23.22
C GLU A 275 23.42 -1.15 -24.56
N GLN A 276 22.54 -2.15 -24.55
CA GLN A 276 21.81 -2.59 -25.73
C GLN A 276 20.57 -1.72 -26.03
N TYR A 277 20.08 -1.00 -25.05
CA TYR A 277 18.86 -0.21 -25.15
C TYR A 277 19.11 1.30 -25.12
N LEU A 278 20.19 1.76 -24.50
CA LEU A 278 20.51 3.18 -24.38
C LEU A 278 21.75 3.55 -25.18
N LEU A 279 21.78 4.79 -25.67
CA LEU A 279 23.00 5.38 -26.22
C LEU A 279 24.04 5.51 -25.10
N PRO A 280 25.38 5.40 -25.44
CA PRO A 280 26.42 5.41 -24.44
C PRO A 280 26.41 6.60 -23.47
N GLU A 281 25.99 7.77 -23.95
CA GLU A 281 25.87 9.00 -23.17
C GLU A 281 24.74 8.97 -22.11
N TYR A 282 23.81 7.98 -22.15
CA TYR A 282 22.71 7.84 -21.20
C TYR A 282 22.80 6.60 -20.30
N VAL A 283 23.82 5.75 -20.49
CA VAL A 283 23.99 4.52 -19.70
C VAL A 283 24.13 4.82 -18.21
N PHE A 284 24.74 5.94 -17.84
CA PHE A 284 24.89 6.38 -16.45
C PHE A 284 23.57 6.58 -15.71
N LEU A 285 22.47 6.79 -16.42
CA LEU A 285 21.14 6.96 -15.80
C LEU A 285 20.72 5.72 -15.00
N ALA A 286 21.26 4.53 -15.33
CA ALA A 286 20.95 3.32 -14.56
C ALA A 286 21.37 3.43 -13.09
N ASP A 287 22.45 4.16 -12.81
CA ASP A 287 22.95 4.39 -11.46
C ASP A 287 22.10 5.40 -10.66
N TRP A 288 21.21 6.14 -11.33
CA TRP A 288 20.38 7.16 -10.72
C TRP A 288 19.02 6.62 -10.22
N PHE A 289 18.66 5.40 -10.63
CA PHE A 289 17.49 4.71 -10.12
C PHE A 289 17.83 3.81 -8.93
N ASP A 290 18.67 4.32 -8.05
CA ASP A 290 19.17 3.65 -6.83
C ASP A 290 18.27 3.87 -5.60
N GLY A 291 17.21 4.68 -5.75
CA GLY A 291 16.29 5.07 -4.68
C GLY A 291 16.76 6.25 -3.82
N TYR A 292 17.82 6.95 -4.23
CA TYR A 292 18.36 8.14 -3.53
C TYR A 292 18.30 9.42 -4.36
N HIS A 293 17.87 9.31 -5.61
CA HIS A 293 17.65 10.45 -6.50
C HIS A 293 16.16 10.70 -6.68
N SER A 294 15.77 11.98 -6.62
CA SER A 294 14.39 12.39 -6.87
C SER A 294 14.06 12.37 -8.38
N SER A 295 12.79 12.25 -8.71
CA SER A 295 12.33 12.37 -10.10
C SER A 295 12.70 13.70 -10.75
N GLY A 296 12.82 14.78 -9.97
CA GLY A 296 13.22 16.10 -10.45
C GLY A 296 14.69 16.19 -10.82
N GLU A 297 15.56 15.40 -10.20
CA GLU A 297 16.99 15.33 -10.54
C GLU A 297 17.21 14.47 -11.78
N ILE A 298 16.40 13.43 -11.98
CA ILE A 298 16.51 12.49 -13.11
C ILE A 298 15.95 13.11 -14.40
N ASN A 299 14.94 13.96 -14.36
CA ASN A 299 14.35 14.67 -15.49
C ASN A 299 15.24 15.80 -15.99
#